data_f2fe56e47fb90787685f5518cad118d2
#
_entry.id   f2fe56e47fb90787685f5518cad118d2
#
_cell.length_a   1.000
_cell.length_b   1.000
_cell.length_c   1.000
_cell.angle_alpha   90.00
_cell.angle_beta   90.00
_cell.angle_gamma   90.00
#
_symmetry.space_group_name_H-M   'P 1'
#
loop_
_entity.id
_entity.type
_entity.pdbx_description
1 polymer ?
#
loop_
_entity_poly.entity_id
_entity_poly.type
_entity_poly.pdbx_seq_one_letter_code
_entity_poly.pdbx_strand_id
1 'polypeptide(L)'
;MSETPDGVEVRPFEPGDAAAFWELKRGFELGIGEGTGGDDKLSKYEAKLTDDYRERYLSWVERCATDDPGCVVVAEAVSGDGHGDGGIDSDGGDGDDDGDARLVGYAFALPEEMTFIWDAAVLNELFLDADYRGTGVADELMAAVLDHARSQDLPLDRIVLDVDEANDRARAFYDRYGFDHWGELVARDL
;
A
#
# COMPACT_ATOMS: atom_id res chain seq x y z
N MET A 1 0.90 -20.12 6.94
CA MET A 1 1.88 -19.02 6.96
C MET A 1 2.59 -19.12 5.63
N SER A 2 2.29 -18.22 4.69
CA SER A 2 3.07 -18.14 3.44
C SER A 2 4.40 -17.47 3.83
N GLU A 3 5.52 -18.08 3.47
CA GLU A 3 6.82 -17.44 3.63
C GLU A 3 6.86 -16.27 2.62
N THR A 4 7.26 -15.09 3.09
CA THR A 4 7.58 -13.96 2.21
C THR A 4 8.60 -14.40 1.17
N PRO A 5 8.46 -14.04 -0.11
CA PRO A 5 9.46 -14.42 -1.09
C PRO A 5 10.81 -13.86 -0.69
N ASP A 6 11.86 -14.68 -0.86
CA ASP A 6 13.23 -14.23 -0.64
C ASP A 6 13.47 -12.93 -1.42
N GLY A 7 13.94 -11.88 -0.72
CA GLY A 7 14.26 -10.60 -1.32
C GLY A 7 13.13 -9.54 -1.29
N VAL A 8 12.06 -9.71 -0.48
CA VAL A 8 11.10 -8.63 -0.19
C VAL A 8 11.16 -8.28 1.29
N GLU A 9 11.29 -7.00 1.61
CA GLU A 9 11.29 -6.47 2.97
C GLU A 9 10.13 -5.49 3.16
N VAL A 10 9.43 -5.60 4.30
CA VAL A 10 8.42 -4.62 4.71
C VAL A 10 9.03 -3.69 5.76
N ARG A 11 9.02 -2.40 5.46
CA ARG A 11 9.61 -1.35 6.31
C ARG A 11 8.75 -0.09 6.37
N PRO A 12 8.93 0.79 7.35
CA PRO A 12 8.30 2.10 7.34
C PRO A 12 8.66 2.90 6.08
N PHE A 13 7.70 3.73 5.64
CA PHE A 13 7.90 4.70 4.55
C PHE A 13 8.94 5.76 4.96
N GLU A 14 9.80 6.11 4.03
CA GLU A 14 10.78 7.19 4.16
C GLU A 14 10.55 8.27 3.09
N PRO A 15 10.95 9.54 3.33
CA PRO A 15 10.75 10.62 2.34
C PRO A 15 11.36 10.33 0.96
N GLY A 16 12.44 9.52 0.91
CA GLY A 16 13.07 9.07 -0.33
C GLY A 16 12.17 8.19 -1.20
N ASP A 17 11.16 7.55 -0.61
CA ASP A 17 10.23 6.66 -1.29
C ASP A 17 9.17 7.39 -2.11
N ALA A 18 9.00 8.70 -1.91
CA ALA A 18 7.84 9.45 -2.39
C ALA A 18 7.54 9.27 -3.89
N ALA A 19 8.57 9.19 -4.74
CA ALA A 19 8.40 9.02 -6.18
C ALA A 19 7.88 7.62 -6.52
N ALA A 20 8.49 6.56 -5.97
CA ALA A 20 8.08 5.17 -6.19
C ALA A 20 6.71 4.89 -5.53
N PHE A 21 6.47 5.44 -4.34
CA PHE A 21 5.19 5.36 -3.65
C PHE A 21 4.05 5.97 -4.47
N TRP A 22 4.29 7.10 -5.15
CA TRP A 22 3.30 7.70 -6.03
C TRP A 22 2.89 6.78 -7.18
N GLU A 23 3.81 6.05 -7.77
CA GLU A 23 3.48 5.10 -8.85
C GLU A 23 2.61 3.94 -8.32
N LEU A 24 2.87 3.44 -7.12
CA LEU A 24 2.01 2.46 -6.45
C LEU A 24 0.62 3.05 -6.15
N LYS A 25 0.57 4.30 -5.67
CA LYS A 25 -0.70 5.01 -5.42
C LYS A 25 -1.52 5.17 -6.70
N ARG A 26 -0.89 5.51 -7.82
CA ARG A 26 -1.58 5.53 -9.12
C ARG A 26 -2.16 4.17 -9.47
N GLY A 27 -1.37 3.10 -9.30
CA GLY A 27 -1.83 1.72 -9.51
C GLY A 27 -3.02 1.35 -8.63
N PHE A 28 -3.03 1.77 -7.37
CA PHE A 28 -4.15 1.59 -6.44
C PHE A 28 -5.43 2.29 -6.96
N GLU A 29 -5.35 3.56 -7.34
CA GLU A 29 -6.48 4.35 -7.81
C GLU A 29 -7.09 3.81 -9.11
N LEU A 30 -6.22 3.45 -10.07
CA LEU A 30 -6.67 2.86 -11.34
C LEU A 30 -7.29 1.48 -11.10
N GLY A 31 -6.71 0.66 -10.21
CA GLY A 31 -7.24 -0.63 -9.83
C GLY A 31 -8.62 -0.57 -9.19
N ILE A 32 -8.92 0.47 -8.40
CA ILE A 32 -10.28 0.73 -7.89
C ILE A 32 -11.21 1.07 -9.06
N GLY A 33 -10.77 1.94 -9.98
CA GLY A 33 -11.57 2.34 -11.14
C GLY A 33 -11.94 1.16 -12.04
N GLU A 34 -10.99 0.30 -12.36
CA GLU A 34 -11.20 -0.87 -13.24
C GLU A 34 -12.01 -1.98 -12.57
N GLY A 35 -11.76 -2.22 -11.28
CA GLY A 35 -12.31 -3.39 -10.56
C GLY A 35 -13.72 -3.23 -10.04
N THR A 36 -14.27 -2.01 -9.93
CA THR A 36 -15.44 -1.77 -9.07
C THR A 36 -16.51 -0.85 -9.64
N GLY A 37 -16.57 -0.55 -10.95
CA GLY A 37 -17.65 0.34 -11.37
C GLY A 37 -17.73 0.86 -12.79
N GLY A 38 -17.16 0.19 -13.77
CA GLY A 38 -17.30 0.54 -15.18
C GLY A 38 -16.53 1.78 -15.63
N ASP A 39 -16.64 2.12 -16.93
CA ASP A 39 -15.81 3.15 -17.60
C ASP A 39 -15.93 4.55 -16.98
N ASP A 40 -17.12 4.91 -16.46
CA ASP A 40 -17.34 6.22 -15.82
C ASP A 40 -16.56 6.39 -14.51
N LYS A 41 -16.41 5.30 -13.72
CA LYS A 41 -15.65 5.33 -12.47
C LYS A 41 -14.16 5.43 -12.77
N LEU A 42 -13.63 4.65 -13.71
CA LEU A 42 -12.24 4.71 -14.13
C LEU A 42 -11.86 6.13 -14.57
N SER A 43 -12.66 6.75 -15.45
CA SER A 43 -12.42 8.11 -15.94
C SER A 43 -12.38 9.16 -14.83
N LYS A 44 -13.23 9.03 -13.80
CA LYS A 44 -13.22 9.92 -12.62
C LYS A 44 -11.94 9.76 -11.81
N TYR A 45 -11.47 8.50 -11.61
CA TYR A 45 -10.25 8.22 -10.87
C TYR A 45 -9.01 8.68 -11.63
N GLU A 46 -8.94 8.50 -12.94
CA GLU A 46 -7.87 9.05 -13.77
C GLU A 46 -7.82 10.58 -13.72
N ALA A 47 -8.98 11.24 -13.85
CA ALA A 47 -9.08 12.69 -13.88
C ALA A 47 -8.61 13.37 -12.58
N LYS A 48 -8.68 12.70 -11.43
CA LYS A 48 -8.20 13.26 -10.16
C LYS A 48 -6.67 13.19 -10.00
N LEU A 49 -5.97 12.33 -10.77
CA LEU A 49 -4.52 12.09 -10.64
C LEU A 49 -3.69 13.21 -11.29
N THR A 50 -3.94 14.44 -10.90
CA THR A 50 -3.22 15.65 -11.35
C THR A 50 -1.94 15.87 -10.54
N ASP A 51 -1.04 16.73 -11.04
CA ASP A 51 0.17 17.13 -10.31
C ASP A 51 -0.16 17.79 -8.96
N ASP A 52 -1.21 18.63 -8.90
CA ASP A 52 -1.69 19.24 -7.64
C ASP A 52 -2.18 18.17 -6.65
N TYR A 53 -2.93 17.17 -7.12
CA TYR A 53 -3.35 16.06 -6.27
C TYR A 53 -2.14 15.26 -5.75
N ARG A 54 -1.17 14.97 -6.63
CA ARG A 54 0.08 14.28 -6.26
C ARG A 54 0.82 15.01 -5.14
N GLU A 55 1.08 16.30 -5.33
CA GLU A 55 1.82 17.12 -4.35
C GLU A 55 1.11 17.15 -2.99
N ARG A 56 -0.19 17.38 -2.99
CA ARG A 56 -1.00 17.44 -1.77
C ARG A 56 -1.07 16.08 -1.07
N TYR A 57 -1.23 15.00 -1.84
CA TYR A 57 -1.31 13.65 -1.29
C TYR A 57 0.02 13.22 -0.68
N LEU A 58 1.15 13.37 -1.40
CA LEU A 58 2.47 13.02 -0.87
C LEU A 58 2.83 13.85 0.38
N SER A 59 2.56 15.16 0.35
CA SER A 59 2.76 16.00 1.54
C SER A 59 1.91 15.56 2.73
N TRP A 60 0.72 15.02 2.50
CA TRP A 60 -0.12 14.45 3.56
C TRP A 60 0.47 13.15 4.09
N VAL A 61 0.89 12.23 3.23
CA VAL A 61 1.54 10.96 3.60
C VAL A 61 2.80 11.20 4.43
N GLU A 62 3.67 12.11 3.98
CA GLU A 62 4.91 12.47 4.71
C GLU A 62 4.63 13.02 6.12
N ARG A 63 3.60 13.86 6.25
CA ARG A 63 3.18 14.35 7.58
C ARG A 63 2.70 13.21 8.45
N CYS A 64 1.81 12.36 7.93
CA CYS A 64 1.30 11.21 8.67
C CYS A 64 2.44 10.30 9.15
N ALA A 65 3.38 9.96 8.26
CA ALA A 65 4.53 9.12 8.59
C ALA A 65 5.50 9.79 9.58
N THR A 66 5.55 11.13 9.61
CA THR A 66 6.36 11.89 10.57
C THR A 66 5.71 11.93 11.94
N ASP A 67 4.40 12.17 11.99
CA ASP A 67 3.64 12.35 13.23
C ASP A 67 3.37 10.99 13.91
N ASP A 68 3.19 9.93 13.13
CA ASP A 68 2.94 8.57 13.61
C ASP A 68 3.77 7.55 12.80
N PRO A 69 5.06 7.36 13.16
CA PRO A 69 5.95 6.43 12.47
C PRO A 69 5.42 4.99 12.49
N GLY A 70 5.35 4.37 11.31
CA GLY A 70 4.77 3.04 11.13
C GLY A 70 3.32 3.03 10.65
N CYS A 71 2.65 4.20 10.61
CA CYS A 71 1.31 4.28 10.00
C CYS A 71 1.34 4.05 8.47
N VAL A 72 2.47 4.32 7.82
CA VAL A 72 2.71 3.99 6.40
C VAL A 72 3.87 3.01 6.30
N VAL A 73 3.63 1.86 5.70
CA VAL A 73 4.65 0.83 5.45
C VAL A 73 4.71 0.51 3.97
N VAL A 74 5.91 0.19 3.49
CA VAL A 74 6.18 -0.17 2.10
C VAL A 74 6.78 -1.57 2.04
N ALA A 75 6.49 -2.29 0.96
CA ALA A 75 7.15 -3.54 0.60
C ALA A 75 8.18 -3.24 -0.50
N GLU A 76 9.43 -3.51 -0.20
CA GLU A 76 10.57 -3.26 -1.07
C GLU A 76 11.17 -4.58 -1.55
N ALA A 77 11.23 -4.78 -2.87
CA ALA A 77 11.93 -5.91 -3.46
C ALA A 77 13.38 -5.51 -3.74
N VAL A 78 14.30 -6.27 -3.16
CA VAL A 78 15.73 -6.16 -3.44
C VAL A 78 16.04 -7.13 -4.57
N SER A 79 16.58 -6.64 -5.67
CA SER A 79 17.08 -7.50 -6.76
C SER A 79 18.19 -8.38 -6.19
N GLY A 80 17.88 -9.64 -5.90
CA GLY A 80 18.90 -10.62 -5.50
C GLY A 80 19.93 -10.75 -6.61
N ASP A 81 21.20 -10.73 -6.26
CA ASP A 81 22.32 -11.04 -7.15
C ASP A 81 21.99 -12.31 -7.94
N GLY A 82 21.55 -12.14 -9.20
CA GLY A 82 21.39 -13.23 -10.12
C GLY A 82 22.72 -13.94 -10.26
N HIS A 83 22.80 -15.13 -9.68
CA HIS A 83 23.88 -16.07 -9.94
C HIS A 83 23.85 -16.46 -11.44
N GLY A 84 24.38 -15.56 -12.25
CA GLY A 84 24.60 -15.78 -13.69
C GLY A 84 25.94 -16.45 -13.89
N ASP A 85 25.87 -17.74 -14.18
CA ASP A 85 26.99 -18.52 -14.75
C ASP A 85 27.55 -17.82 -16.02
N GLY A 86 28.82 -17.49 -15.96
CA GLY A 86 29.82 -17.35 -16.98
C GLY A 86 29.49 -16.87 -18.40
N GLY A 87 29.94 -15.68 -18.73
CA GLY A 87 30.11 -15.22 -20.14
C GLY A 87 30.81 -13.88 -20.21
N ILE A 88 32.12 -13.91 -20.40
CA ILE A 88 33.00 -12.78 -20.68
C ILE A 88 32.54 -12.02 -21.93
N ASP A 89 32.37 -10.69 -21.85
CA ASP A 89 33.04 -9.72 -22.72
C ASP A 89 32.79 -8.27 -22.23
N SER A 90 33.91 -7.54 -22.25
CA SER A 90 34.13 -6.17 -21.82
C SER A 90 33.35 -5.16 -22.64
N ASP A 91 32.74 -4.17 -21.99
CA ASP A 91 33.00 -2.77 -22.34
C ASP A 91 32.52 -1.86 -21.17
N GLY A 92 33.36 -0.86 -20.86
CA GLY A 92 33.20 -0.03 -19.67
C GLY A 92 32.02 0.94 -19.77
N GLY A 93 31.24 0.95 -18.76
CA GLY A 93 30.26 1.97 -18.43
C GLY A 93 30.16 2.01 -16.92
N ASP A 94 30.69 3.09 -16.30
CA ASP A 94 30.42 3.44 -14.90
C ASP A 94 28.92 3.71 -14.76
N GLY A 95 28.19 2.67 -14.42
CA GLY A 95 26.84 2.75 -13.89
C GLY A 95 26.90 2.24 -12.47
N ASP A 96 26.65 3.13 -11.50
CA ASP A 96 26.37 2.75 -10.13
C ASP A 96 25.19 1.76 -10.16
N ASP A 97 25.49 0.46 -10.16
CA ASP A 97 24.56 -0.64 -9.95
C ASP A 97 24.33 -0.74 -8.42
N ASP A 98 23.72 0.30 -7.85
CA ASP A 98 23.00 0.17 -6.60
C ASP A 98 21.85 -0.78 -6.90
N GLY A 99 21.94 -2.01 -6.41
CA GLY A 99 20.94 -3.06 -6.60
C GLY A 99 19.55 -2.46 -6.47
N ASP A 100 18.83 -2.42 -7.61
CA ASP A 100 17.68 -1.54 -7.86
C ASP A 100 16.52 -1.95 -6.93
N ALA A 101 16.55 -1.41 -5.69
CA ALA A 101 15.53 -1.60 -4.69
C ALA A 101 14.24 -0.96 -5.20
N ARG A 102 13.20 -1.78 -5.42
CA ARG A 102 11.93 -1.34 -6.01
C ARG A 102 10.80 -1.53 -5.00
N LEU A 103 10.00 -0.49 -4.81
CA LEU A 103 8.75 -0.63 -4.07
C LEU A 103 7.74 -1.44 -4.91
N VAL A 104 7.15 -2.46 -4.28
CA VAL A 104 6.21 -3.39 -4.93
C VAL A 104 4.84 -3.39 -4.27
N GLY A 105 4.69 -2.72 -3.13
CA GLY A 105 3.43 -2.59 -2.42
C GLY A 105 3.53 -1.63 -1.25
N TYR A 106 2.38 -1.30 -0.68
CA TYR A 106 2.30 -0.50 0.55
C TYR A 106 1.01 -0.75 1.31
N ALA A 107 1.02 -0.39 2.58
CA ALA A 107 -0.17 -0.22 3.39
C ALA A 107 -0.11 1.10 4.14
N PHE A 108 -1.25 1.76 4.26
CA PHE A 108 -1.41 3.03 4.96
C PHE A 108 -2.56 2.93 5.96
N ALA A 109 -2.24 2.86 7.24
CA ALA A 109 -3.18 3.07 8.34
C ALA A 109 -3.25 4.55 8.67
N LEU A 110 -4.41 5.07 9.07
CA LEU A 110 -4.49 6.46 9.50
C LEU A 110 -3.77 6.63 10.85
N PRO A 111 -3.08 7.78 11.06
CA PRO A 111 -2.41 8.07 12.33
C PRO A 111 -3.36 8.04 13.53
N GLU A 112 -2.82 7.78 14.72
CA GLU A 112 -3.57 7.71 15.98
C GLU A 112 -4.46 8.93 16.22
N GLU A 113 -4.03 10.13 15.86
CA GLU A 113 -4.83 11.36 16.00
C GLU A 113 -6.16 11.35 15.24
N MET A 114 -6.30 10.46 14.24
CA MET A 114 -7.51 10.29 13.43
C MET A 114 -8.44 9.18 13.91
N THR A 115 -8.09 8.47 14.99
CA THR A 115 -8.87 7.33 15.50
C THR A 115 -10.27 7.73 15.96
N PHE A 116 -10.50 8.99 16.34
CA PHE A 116 -11.82 9.50 16.73
C PHE A 116 -12.81 9.67 15.55
N ILE A 117 -12.37 9.51 14.32
CA ILE A 117 -13.27 9.54 13.14
C ILE A 117 -14.24 8.35 13.20
N TRP A 118 -13.74 7.17 13.60
CA TRP A 118 -14.51 5.93 13.67
C TRP A 118 -14.43 5.26 15.05
N ASP A 119 -13.83 5.91 16.05
CA ASP A 119 -13.49 5.31 17.34
C ASP A 119 -12.68 4.00 17.18
N ALA A 120 -11.79 3.96 16.19
CA ALA A 120 -11.08 2.76 15.74
C ALA A 120 -9.80 3.13 14.98
N ALA A 121 -8.86 2.21 14.86
CA ALA A 121 -7.84 2.29 13.83
C ALA A 121 -8.49 2.18 12.44
N VAL A 122 -7.88 2.78 11.42
CA VAL A 122 -8.40 2.74 10.04
C VAL A 122 -7.29 2.28 9.10
N LEU A 123 -7.49 1.16 8.42
CA LEU A 123 -6.69 0.82 7.24
C LEU A 123 -7.24 1.59 6.05
N ASN A 124 -6.54 2.66 5.67
CA ASN A 124 -6.95 3.57 4.61
C ASN A 124 -6.67 3.00 3.21
N GLU A 125 -5.51 2.40 3.02
CA GLU A 125 -5.09 1.85 1.73
C GLU A 125 -4.21 0.61 1.93
N LEU A 126 -4.36 -0.38 1.05
CA LEU A 126 -3.45 -1.50 0.89
C LEU A 126 -3.36 -1.83 -0.60
N PHE A 127 -2.15 -1.79 -1.13
CA PHE A 127 -1.89 -2.08 -2.53
C PHE A 127 -0.66 -2.98 -2.69
N LEU A 128 -0.73 -3.86 -3.68
CA LEU A 128 0.37 -4.72 -4.07
C LEU A 128 0.37 -4.89 -5.58
N ASP A 129 1.53 -4.72 -6.20
CA ASP A 129 1.76 -5.00 -7.61
C ASP A 129 1.27 -6.40 -7.97
N ALA A 130 0.75 -6.55 -9.18
CA ALA A 130 0.11 -7.79 -9.63
C ALA A 130 1.04 -9.01 -9.53
N ASP A 131 2.33 -8.82 -9.85
CA ASP A 131 3.34 -9.88 -9.89
C ASP A 131 3.69 -10.44 -8.50
N TYR A 132 3.41 -9.66 -7.45
CA TYR A 132 3.66 -10.05 -6.04
C TYR A 132 2.41 -10.57 -5.33
N ARG A 133 1.27 -10.64 -6.02
CA ARG A 133 0.02 -11.16 -5.43
C ARG A 133 0.09 -12.66 -5.25
N GLY A 134 -0.36 -13.14 -4.09
CA GLY A 134 -0.32 -14.56 -3.75
C GLY A 134 1.03 -15.06 -3.25
N THR A 135 2.02 -14.18 -3.08
CA THR A 135 3.38 -14.52 -2.63
C THR A 135 3.57 -14.41 -1.12
N GLY A 136 2.60 -13.90 -0.36
CA GLY A 136 2.72 -13.67 1.09
C GLY A 136 3.01 -12.20 1.46
N VAL A 137 3.48 -11.36 0.53
CA VAL A 137 3.82 -9.94 0.80
C VAL A 137 2.63 -9.15 1.35
N ALA A 138 1.40 -9.41 0.86
CA ALA A 138 0.21 -8.76 1.42
C ALA A 138 -0.05 -9.16 2.87
N ASP A 139 0.32 -10.38 3.25
CA ASP A 139 0.19 -10.87 4.63
C ASP A 139 1.19 -10.16 5.56
N GLU A 140 2.42 -9.89 5.10
CA GLU A 140 3.41 -9.11 5.85
C GLU A 140 2.99 -7.64 6.01
N LEU A 141 2.49 -7.00 4.94
CA LEU A 141 1.92 -5.65 5.02
C LEU A 141 0.77 -5.58 6.02
N MET A 142 -0.15 -6.57 5.99
CA MET A 142 -1.26 -6.63 6.93
C MET A 142 -0.78 -6.88 8.36
N ALA A 143 0.23 -7.71 8.58
CA ALA A 143 0.82 -7.94 9.89
C ALA A 143 1.39 -6.63 10.48
N ALA A 144 2.14 -5.87 9.69
CA ALA A 144 2.67 -4.57 10.10
C ALA A 144 1.56 -3.57 10.47
N VAL A 145 0.49 -3.50 9.65
CA VAL A 145 -0.69 -2.66 9.94
C VAL A 145 -1.37 -3.07 11.25
N LEU A 146 -1.60 -4.37 11.47
CA LEU A 146 -2.26 -4.84 12.68
C LEU A 146 -1.40 -4.61 13.93
N ASP A 147 -0.07 -4.74 13.82
CA ASP A 147 0.83 -4.46 14.93
C ASP A 147 0.87 -2.96 15.23
N HIS A 148 0.87 -2.11 14.20
CA HIS A 148 0.75 -0.66 14.37
C HIS A 148 -0.60 -0.28 15.02
N ALA A 149 -1.73 -0.79 14.53
CA ALA A 149 -3.05 -0.53 15.08
C ALA A 149 -3.17 -0.94 16.56
N ARG A 150 -2.53 -2.05 16.96
CA ARG A 150 -2.50 -2.48 18.37
C ARG A 150 -1.67 -1.56 19.27
N SER A 151 -0.77 -0.77 18.71
CA SER A 151 0.04 0.19 19.48
C SER A 151 -0.65 1.52 19.71
N GLN A 152 -1.73 1.81 18.97
CA GLN A 152 -2.51 3.04 19.11
C GLN A 152 -3.42 3.00 20.35
N ASP A 153 -3.65 4.18 20.98
CA ASP A 153 -4.63 4.34 22.06
C ASP A 153 -6.05 4.52 21.48
N LEU A 154 -6.70 3.40 21.22
CA LEU A 154 -7.97 3.36 20.51
C LEU A 154 -9.17 3.52 21.45
N PRO A 155 -10.18 4.36 21.11
CA PRO A 155 -11.44 4.43 21.83
C PRO A 155 -12.18 3.08 21.88
N LEU A 156 -12.13 2.32 20.79
CA LEU A 156 -12.58 0.95 20.69
C LEU A 156 -11.47 0.08 20.12
N ASP A 157 -11.22 -1.05 20.75
CA ASP A 157 -10.19 -2.01 20.37
C ASP A 157 -10.58 -2.74 19.06
N ARG A 158 -10.49 -2.01 17.96
CA ARG A 158 -10.79 -2.53 16.61
C ARG A 158 -10.10 -1.73 15.50
N ILE A 159 -10.02 -2.35 14.34
CA ILE A 159 -9.60 -1.72 13.08
C ILE A 159 -10.74 -1.83 12.05
N VAL A 160 -10.94 -0.77 11.28
CA VAL A 160 -11.94 -0.71 10.19
C VAL A 160 -11.27 -0.41 8.86
N LEU A 161 -11.92 -0.78 7.77
CA LEU A 161 -11.53 -0.45 6.40
C LEU A 161 -12.77 -0.32 5.53
N ASP A 162 -12.62 0.34 4.38
CA ASP A 162 -13.61 0.34 3.31
C ASP A 162 -13.18 -0.59 2.18
N VAL A 163 -14.10 -1.43 1.70
CA VAL A 163 -13.87 -2.32 0.57
C VAL A 163 -15.11 -2.37 -0.31
N ASP A 164 -14.94 -2.12 -1.60
CA ASP A 164 -16.04 -2.21 -2.58
C ASP A 164 -16.61 -3.65 -2.63
N GLU A 165 -17.92 -3.75 -2.61
CA GLU A 165 -18.60 -5.06 -2.62
C GLU A 165 -18.28 -5.91 -3.87
N ALA A 166 -17.92 -5.28 -4.98
CA ALA A 166 -17.49 -5.96 -6.20
C ALA A 166 -16.02 -6.43 -6.15
N ASN A 167 -15.25 -6.04 -5.14
CA ASN A 167 -13.85 -6.46 -4.98
C ASN A 167 -13.74 -7.79 -4.21
N ASP A 168 -14.20 -8.87 -4.84
CA ASP A 168 -14.21 -10.21 -4.24
C ASP A 168 -12.82 -10.65 -3.73
N ARG A 169 -11.77 -10.25 -4.45
CA ARG A 169 -10.39 -10.61 -4.06
C ARG A 169 -9.98 -9.93 -2.74
N ALA A 170 -10.22 -8.63 -2.61
CA ALA A 170 -9.88 -7.91 -1.38
C ALA A 170 -10.76 -8.40 -0.23
N ARG A 171 -12.04 -8.63 -0.46
CA ARG A 171 -12.95 -9.19 0.55
C ARG A 171 -12.47 -10.54 1.05
N ALA A 172 -12.15 -11.48 0.15
CA ALA A 172 -11.61 -12.78 0.53
C ALA A 172 -10.27 -12.70 1.29
N PHE A 173 -9.44 -11.67 1.01
CA PHE A 173 -8.23 -11.39 1.78
C PHE A 173 -8.58 -10.94 3.20
N TYR A 174 -9.46 -9.96 3.37
CA TYR A 174 -9.85 -9.42 4.68
C TYR A 174 -10.63 -10.43 5.52
N ASP A 175 -11.49 -11.27 4.92
CA ASP A 175 -12.21 -12.34 5.60
C ASP A 175 -11.24 -13.32 6.32
N ARG A 176 -10.06 -13.60 5.71
CA ARG A 176 -9.02 -14.44 6.36
C ARG A 176 -8.45 -13.83 7.65
N TYR A 177 -8.52 -12.50 7.78
CA TYR A 177 -8.09 -11.75 8.97
C TYR A 177 -9.22 -11.49 9.95
N GLY A 178 -10.43 -12.02 9.69
CA GLY A 178 -11.58 -11.88 10.57
C GLY A 178 -12.29 -10.52 10.47
N PHE A 179 -12.12 -9.80 9.35
CA PHE A 179 -12.93 -8.63 9.08
C PHE A 179 -14.34 -9.06 8.65
N ASP A 180 -15.35 -8.51 9.30
CA ASP A 180 -16.76 -8.72 9.00
C ASP A 180 -17.43 -7.41 8.62
N HIS A 181 -18.57 -7.49 7.93
CA HIS A 181 -19.38 -6.33 7.58
C HIS A 181 -19.82 -5.57 8.85
N TRP A 182 -19.50 -4.27 8.89
CA TRP A 182 -19.79 -3.43 10.05
C TRP A 182 -20.73 -2.25 9.74
N GLY A 183 -20.71 -1.71 8.52
CA GLY A 183 -21.51 -0.57 8.11
C GLY A 183 -21.45 -0.33 6.61
N GLU A 184 -22.12 0.73 6.15
CA GLU A 184 -22.14 1.13 4.75
C GLU A 184 -21.68 2.58 4.60
N LEU A 185 -20.87 2.85 3.57
CA LEU A 185 -20.58 4.20 3.10
C LEU A 185 -21.54 4.56 1.98
N VAL A 186 -22.14 5.74 2.06
CA VAL A 186 -23.01 6.29 1.01
C VAL A 186 -22.42 7.60 0.49
N ALA A 187 -22.45 7.82 -0.82
CA ALA A 187 -21.88 9.00 -1.46
C ALA A 187 -22.95 9.80 -2.20
N ARG A 188 -22.71 11.11 -2.32
CA ARG A 188 -23.49 12.05 -3.13
C ARG A 188 -22.52 12.99 -3.85
N ASP A 189 -22.69 13.13 -5.17
CA ASP A 189 -21.97 14.14 -5.94
C ASP A 189 -22.36 15.55 -5.49
N LEU A 190 -21.39 16.49 -5.45
CA LEU A 190 -21.56 17.89 -5.00
C LEU A 190 -21.53 18.82 -6.20
#